data_ec68d868e638ebe822027c35cd1a5019
#
_entry.id   ec68d868e638ebe822027c35cd1a5019
#
_cell.length_a   1.000
_cell.length_b   1.000
_cell.length_c   1.000
_cell.angle_alpha   90.00
_cell.angle_beta   90.00
_cell.angle_gamma   90.00
#
_symmetry.space_group_name_H-M   'P 1'
#
loop_
_entity.id
_entity.type
_entity.pdbx_description
1 polymer ?
#
loop_
_entity_poly.entity_id
_entity_poly.type
_entity_poly.pdbx_seq_one_letter_code
_entity_poly.pdbx_strand_id
1 'polypeptide(L)'
;MSASLQQSMLEAIETELKRQVARLDQTKVISFHEMLTYHMGWTGEGAGTQATGKRIRPLMALLSFASFHSPNHDAKTDWQNAVSAAAAIELIHNFSLVHDDIQDNSELRRGRKTVWTKWGAPMAINVGDALFVIANQSVLDVSNHYPAEVVVKASSILSQACLELTKGQFLDMSYEERTNLTIE
;
A
#
# COMPACT_ATOMS: atom_id res chain seq x y z
N MET A 1 -4.93 20.28 -14.64
CA MET A 1 -5.10 18.81 -14.79
C MET A 1 -6.59 18.51 -14.75
N SER A 2 -7.14 17.79 -15.73
CA SER A 2 -8.60 17.59 -15.79
C SER A 2 -9.04 16.55 -14.76
N ALA A 3 -10.25 16.70 -14.19
CA ALA A 3 -10.87 15.72 -13.30
C ALA A 3 -10.88 14.30 -13.91
N SER A 4 -10.91 14.19 -15.23
CA SER A 4 -10.84 12.93 -15.98
C SER A 4 -9.50 12.18 -15.83
N LEU A 5 -8.35 12.87 -15.77
CA LEU A 5 -7.04 12.22 -15.61
C LEU A 5 -6.88 11.65 -14.19
N GLN A 6 -7.26 12.42 -13.18
CA GLN A 6 -7.23 11.94 -11.80
C GLN A 6 -8.10 10.70 -11.62
N GLN A 7 -9.30 10.70 -12.19
CA GLN A 7 -10.21 9.55 -12.14
C GLN A 7 -9.59 8.32 -12.82
N SER A 8 -9.01 8.48 -14.01
CA SER A 8 -8.33 7.39 -14.72
C SER A 8 -7.16 6.82 -13.93
N MET A 9 -6.37 7.67 -13.25
CA MET A 9 -5.28 7.22 -12.37
C MET A 9 -5.81 6.41 -11.18
N LEU A 10 -6.89 6.85 -10.53
CA LEU A 10 -7.50 6.13 -9.41
C LEU A 10 -8.05 4.76 -9.82
N GLU A 11 -8.68 4.68 -10.98
CA GLU A 11 -9.18 3.42 -11.54
C GLU A 11 -8.04 2.45 -11.88
N ALA A 12 -6.95 2.96 -12.47
CA ALA A 12 -5.78 2.15 -12.76
C ALA A 12 -5.09 1.64 -11.47
N ILE A 13 -4.96 2.49 -10.45
CA ILE A 13 -4.44 2.10 -9.12
C ILE A 13 -5.29 0.99 -8.52
N GLU A 14 -6.61 1.13 -8.51
CA GLU A 14 -7.50 0.14 -7.91
C GLU A 14 -7.47 -1.19 -8.67
N THR A 15 -7.40 -1.14 -9.99
CA THR A 15 -7.24 -2.33 -10.85
C THR A 15 -5.92 -3.03 -10.56
N GLU A 16 -4.84 -2.28 -10.46
CA GLU A 16 -3.52 -2.82 -10.18
C GLU A 16 -3.42 -3.44 -8.78
N LEU A 17 -3.95 -2.77 -7.75
CA LEU A 17 -4.00 -3.31 -6.39
C LEU A 17 -4.72 -4.66 -6.35
N LYS A 18 -5.85 -4.80 -7.03
CA LYS A 18 -6.57 -6.07 -7.13
C LYS A 18 -5.76 -7.14 -7.86
N ARG A 19 -5.08 -6.76 -8.96
CA ARG A 19 -4.18 -7.66 -9.71
C ARG A 19 -3.04 -8.16 -8.82
N GLN A 20 -2.43 -7.28 -8.03
CA GLN A 20 -1.33 -7.64 -7.15
C GLN A 20 -1.77 -8.60 -6.03
N VAL A 21 -2.88 -8.32 -5.37
CA VAL A 21 -3.42 -9.20 -4.32
C VAL A 21 -3.90 -10.55 -4.88
N ALA A 22 -4.35 -10.59 -6.14
CA ALA A 22 -4.73 -11.83 -6.81
C ALA A 22 -3.57 -12.80 -7.09
N ARG A 23 -2.31 -12.41 -6.83
CA ARG A 23 -1.13 -13.31 -6.90
C ARG A 23 -1.16 -14.45 -5.88
N LEU A 24 -1.95 -14.32 -4.82
CA LEU A 24 -2.14 -15.41 -3.88
C LEU A 24 -2.87 -16.58 -4.56
N ASP A 25 -2.38 -17.79 -4.31
CA ASP A 25 -3.08 -19.01 -4.75
C ASP A 25 -4.39 -19.16 -3.97
N GLN A 26 -5.46 -18.63 -4.53
CA GLN A 26 -6.78 -18.59 -3.90
C GLN A 26 -7.36 -19.99 -3.67
N THR A 27 -6.97 -20.98 -4.46
CA THR A 27 -7.51 -22.35 -4.36
C THR A 27 -7.06 -23.06 -3.09
N LYS A 28 -5.85 -22.74 -2.60
CA LYS A 28 -5.26 -23.34 -1.39
C LYS A 28 -5.46 -22.52 -0.14
N VAL A 29 -5.63 -21.20 -0.27
CA VAL A 29 -5.65 -20.25 0.85
C VAL A 29 -6.81 -19.25 0.73
N ILE A 30 -8.01 -19.73 0.39
CA ILE A 30 -9.19 -18.90 0.16
C ILE A 30 -9.45 -17.95 1.34
N SER A 31 -9.40 -18.46 2.59
CA SER A 31 -9.63 -17.65 3.78
C SER A 31 -8.56 -16.57 3.98
N PHE A 32 -7.32 -16.83 3.59
CA PHE A 32 -6.25 -15.85 3.65
C PHE A 32 -6.45 -14.71 2.65
N HIS A 33 -6.80 -15.05 1.41
CA HIS A 33 -7.17 -14.06 0.39
C HIS A 33 -8.39 -13.23 0.84
N GLU A 34 -9.38 -13.84 1.51
CA GLU A 34 -10.52 -13.13 2.08
C GLU A 34 -10.08 -12.08 3.12
N MET A 35 -9.12 -12.40 4.00
CA MET A 35 -8.60 -11.45 4.98
C MET A 35 -7.93 -10.24 4.32
N LEU A 36 -7.12 -10.45 3.26
CA LEU A 36 -6.49 -9.36 2.52
C LEU A 36 -7.54 -8.48 1.83
N THR A 37 -8.50 -9.08 1.11
CA THR A 37 -9.54 -8.32 0.41
C THR A 37 -10.48 -7.59 1.36
N TYR A 38 -10.71 -8.14 2.54
CA TYR A 38 -11.44 -7.48 3.62
C TYR A 38 -10.69 -6.24 4.12
N HIS A 39 -9.39 -6.36 4.44
CA HIS A 39 -8.57 -5.23 4.88
C HIS A 39 -8.53 -4.12 3.82
N MET A 40 -8.37 -4.48 2.56
CA MET A 40 -8.36 -3.54 1.44
C MET A 40 -9.71 -2.83 1.21
N GLY A 41 -10.76 -3.24 1.91
CA GLY A 41 -12.10 -2.64 1.84
C GLY A 41 -12.94 -3.12 0.67
N TRP A 42 -12.55 -4.21 0.00
CA TRP A 42 -13.25 -4.73 -1.19
C TRP A 42 -14.38 -5.70 -0.86
N THR A 43 -14.29 -6.40 0.26
CA THR A 43 -15.23 -7.46 0.64
C THR A 43 -15.68 -7.31 2.09
N GLY A 44 -16.74 -8.07 2.45
CA GLY A 44 -17.28 -8.11 3.80
C GLY A 44 -18.22 -6.94 4.13
N GLU A 45 -18.74 -6.95 5.36
CA GLU A 45 -19.64 -5.92 5.85
C GLU A 45 -18.98 -4.54 5.82
N GLY A 46 -19.69 -3.51 5.35
CA GLY A 46 -19.19 -2.15 5.23
C GLY A 46 -18.15 -1.95 4.12
N ALA A 47 -17.99 -2.90 3.19
CA ALA A 47 -17.13 -2.74 2.01
C ALA A 47 -17.60 -1.56 1.13
N GLY A 48 -16.65 -0.91 0.43
CA GLY A 48 -16.94 0.19 -0.49
C GLY A 48 -15.97 1.36 -0.34
N THR A 49 -16.31 2.48 -0.92
CA THR A 49 -15.41 3.65 -1.07
C THR A 49 -14.89 4.23 0.26
N GLN A 50 -15.68 4.15 1.33
CA GLN A 50 -15.21 4.58 2.66
C GLN A 50 -14.17 3.58 3.22
N ALA A 51 -14.37 2.29 3.00
CA ALA A 51 -13.49 1.24 3.47
C ALA A 51 -12.16 1.18 2.69
N THR A 52 -12.18 1.42 1.37
CA THR A 52 -10.97 1.40 0.54
C THR A 52 -10.05 2.60 0.81
N GLY A 53 -10.60 3.72 1.31
CA GLY A 53 -9.87 4.96 1.50
C GLY A 53 -9.66 5.74 0.19
N LYS A 54 -8.96 6.88 0.30
CA LYS A 54 -8.87 7.87 -0.79
C LYS A 54 -7.74 7.61 -1.80
N ARG A 55 -6.90 6.60 -1.58
CA ARG A 55 -5.73 6.27 -2.44
C ARG A 55 -4.84 7.49 -2.75
N ILE A 56 -4.65 8.39 -1.78
CA ILE A 56 -3.92 9.65 -1.98
C ILE A 56 -2.43 9.38 -2.28
N ARG A 57 -1.80 8.43 -1.57
CA ARG A 57 -0.37 8.14 -1.73
C ARG A 57 -0.01 7.67 -3.14
N PRO A 58 -0.64 6.63 -3.68
CA PRO A 58 -0.38 6.18 -5.04
C PRO A 58 -0.78 7.23 -6.09
N LEU A 59 -1.84 8.00 -5.85
CA LEU A 59 -2.23 9.10 -6.73
C LEU A 59 -1.15 10.19 -6.78
N MET A 60 -0.60 10.61 -5.63
CA MET A 60 0.50 11.57 -5.57
C MET A 60 1.74 11.06 -6.31
N ALA A 61 2.06 9.76 -6.19
CA ALA A 61 3.18 9.16 -6.90
C ALA A 61 2.99 9.26 -8.44
N LEU A 62 1.80 8.92 -8.94
CA LEU A 62 1.51 9.03 -10.38
C LEU A 62 1.48 10.48 -10.87
N LEU A 63 0.93 11.41 -10.08
CA LEU A 63 0.92 12.84 -10.40
C LEU A 63 2.33 13.41 -10.44
N SER A 64 3.18 13.05 -9.47
CA SER A 64 4.58 13.44 -9.45
C SER A 64 5.31 12.89 -10.68
N PHE A 65 5.14 11.60 -10.96
CA PHE A 65 5.73 10.97 -12.13
C PHE A 65 5.33 11.70 -13.44
N ALA A 66 4.04 11.96 -13.63
CA ALA A 66 3.52 12.65 -14.81
C ALA A 66 4.05 14.09 -14.94
N SER A 67 4.38 14.75 -13.82
CA SER A 67 4.89 16.12 -13.82
C SER A 67 6.35 16.24 -14.27
N PHE A 68 7.16 15.18 -14.16
CA PHE A 68 8.57 15.15 -14.54
C PHE A 68 8.80 14.73 -16.01
N HIS A 69 7.75 14.39 -16.75
CA HIS A 69 7.89 13.93 -18.13
C HIS A 69 8.12 15.10 -19.09
N SER A 70 9.07 14.89 -20.05
CA SER A 70 9.46 15.87 -21.06
C SER A 70 8.30 16.24 -21.99
N PRO A 71 8.21 17.51 -22.45
CA PRO A 71 7.14 17.99 -23.34
C PRO A 71 6.98 17.22 -24.66
N ASN A 72 7.98 16.42 -25.05
CA ASN A 72 8.02 15.67 -26.31
C ASN A 72 7.49 14.22 -26.20
N HIS A 73 7.18 13.74 -25.00
CA HIS A 73 6.49 12.46 -24.80
C HIS A 73 5.01 12.71 -24.45
N ASP A 74 4.14 11.87 -24.97
CA ASP A 74 2.70 11.97 -24.70
C ASP A 74 2.44 11.66 -23.21
N ALA A 75 2.56 12.71 -22.38
CA ALA A 75 2.42 12.65 -20.92
C ALA A 75 1.09 12.00 -20.44
N LYS A 76 0.16 11.77 -21.38
CA LYS A 76 -1.13 11.11 -21.09
C LYS A 76 -1.02 9.60 -20.92
N THR A 77 0.00 8.96 -21.52
CA THR A 77 0.13 7.49 -21.51
C THR A 77 1.26 6.97 -20.63
N ASP A 78 2.31 7.77 -20.42
CA ASP A 78 3.51 7.28 -19.71
C ASP A 78 3.32 7.03 -18.22
N TRP A 79 2.41 7.72 -17.55
CA TRP A 79 2.13 7.48 -16.14
C TRP A 79 1.63 6.04 -15.85
N GLN A 80 1.04 5.39 -16.84
CA GLN A 80 0.59 4.00 -16.74
C GLN A 80 1.75 3.04 -16.45
N ASN A 81 2.94 3.35 -16.92
CA ASN A 81 4.15 2.56 -16.69
C ASN A 81 4.63 2.60 -15.23
N ALA A 82 4.15 3.56 -14.43
CA ALA A 82 4.48 3.70 -13.01
C ALA A 82 3.40 3.15 -12.07
N VAL A 83 2.30 2.61 -12.60
CA VAL A 83 1.14 2.19 -11.78
C VAL A 83 1.50 1.08 -10.80
N SER A 84 2.36 0.13 -11.20
CA SER A 84 2.82 -0.94 -10.30
C SER A 84 3.66 -0.41 -9.14
N ALA A 85 4.52 0.58 -9.38
CA ALA A 85 5.27 1.26 -8.31
C ALA A 85 4.33 2.06 -7.38
N ALA A 86 3.33 2.74 -7.94
CA ALA A 86 2.33 3.45 -7.14
C ALA A 86 1.50 2.50 -6.28
N ALA A 87 1.09 1.35 -6.83
CA ALA A 87 0.39 0.31 -6.09
C ALA A 87 1.25 -0.25 -4.94
N ALA A 88 2.55 -0.42 -5.14
CA ALA A 88 3.47 -0.85 -4.09
C ALA A 88 3.46 0.09 -2.88
N ILE A 89 3.43 1.41 -3.10
CA ILE A 89 3.35 2.41 -2.02
C ILE A 89 2.06 2.23 -1.20
N GLU A 90 0.94 1.99 -1.86
CA GLU A 90 -0.33 1.76 -1.17
C GLU A 90 -0.36 0.43 -0.41
N LEU A 91 0.26 -0.62 -0.98
CA LEU A 91 0.39 -1.92 -0.30
C LEU A 91 1.25 -1.81 0.96
N ILE A 92 2.39 -1.09 0.91
CA ILE A 92 3.21 -0.79 2.10
C ILE A 92 2.39 -0.02 3.14
N HIS A 93 1.62 0.97 2.72
CA HIS A 93 0.75 1.68 3.66
C HIS A 93 -0.28 0.74 4.30
N ASN A 94 -0.91 -0.16 3.54
CA ASN A 94 -1.88 -1.09 4.10
C ASN A 94 -1.22 -2.16 4.99
N PHE A 95 0.00 -2.61 4.68
CA PHE A 95 0.82 -3.42 5.56
C PHE A 95 1.00 -2.75 6.92
N SER A 96 1.47 -1.49 6.94
CA SER A 96 1.68 -0.76 8.20
C SER A 96 0.38 -0.63 8.99
N LEU A 97 -0.74 -0.31 8.34
CA LEU A 97 -2.04 -0.19 9.01
C LEU A 97 -2.50 -1.47 9.70
N VAL A 98 -2.23 -2.65 9.10
CA VAL A 98 -2.58 -3.93 9.73
C VAL A 98 -1.76 -4.17 11.00
N HIS A 99 -0.46 -3.85 10.95
CA HIS A 99 0.43 -4.01 12.11
C HIS A 99 0.16 -2.97 13.18
N ASP A 100 -0.05 -1.71 12.81
CA ASP A 100 -0.45 -0.63 13.73
C ASP A 100 -1.74 -0.98 14.48
N ASP A 101 -2.76 -1.55 13.79
CA ASP A 101 -4.00 -1.98 14.44
C ASP A 101 -3.76 -2.96 15.59
N ILE A 102 -2.75 -3.85 15.46
CA ILE A 102 -2.39 -4.80 16.52
C ILE A 102 -1.64 -4.08 17.64
N GLN A 103 -0.65 -3.26 17.29
CA GLN A 103 0.22 -2.56 18.23
C GLN A 103 -0.56 -1.58 19.11
N ASP A 104 -1.51 -0.85 18.50
CA ASP A 104 -2.36 0.14 19.17
C ASP A 104 -3.61 -0.48 19.80
N ASN A 105 -3.81 -1.80 19.71
CA ASN A 105 -5.03 -2.49 20.13
C ASN A 105 -6.30 -1.87 19.53
N SER A 106 -6.22 -1.36 18.32
CA SER A 106 -7.34 -0.71 17.62
C SER A 106 -8.35 -1.72 17.13
N GLU A 107 -9.54 -1.75 17.75
CA GLU A 107 -10.60 -2.71 17.39
C GLU A 107 -11.28 -2.37 16.05
N LEU A 108 -11.30 -1.08 15.68
CA LEU A 108 -12.00 -0.59 14.50
C LEU A 108 -11.09 0.27 13.62
N ARG A 109 -11.22 0.09 12.31
CA ARG A 109 -10.62 0.97 11.28
C ARG A 109 -11.66 1.34 10.23
N ARG A 110 -11.84 2.64 10.02
CA ARG A 110 -12.87 3.17 9.07
C ARG A 110 -14.27 2.61 9.36
N GLY A 111 -14.63 2.47 10.66
CA GLY A 111 -15.92 1.96 11.11
C GLY A 111 -16.11 0.44 10.98
N ARG A 112 -15.08 -0.31 10.59
CA ARG A 112 -15.10 -1.77 10.44
C ARG A 112 -14.16 -2.42 11.45
N LYS A 113 -14.48 -3.64 11.90
CA LYS A 113 -13.56 -4.42 12.72
C LYS A 113 -12.23 -4.60 12.00
N THR A 114 -11.13 -4.48 12.74
CA THR A 114 -9.79 -4.73 12.20
C THR A 114 -9.56 -6.22 11.94
N VAL A 115 -8.53 -6.57 11.16
CA VAL A 115 -8.22 -7.97 10.85
C VAL A 115 -7.93 -8.75 12.12
N TRP A 116 -7.16 -8.18 13.06
CA TRP A 116 -6.82 -8.87 14.29
C TRP A 116 -8.03 -9.08 15.21
N THR A 117 -8.98 -8.15 15.26
CA THR A 117 -10.22 -8.30 16.03
C THR A 117 -11.11 -9.41 15.46
N LYS A 118 -11.07 -9.62 14.15
CA LYS A 118 -11.93 -10.58 13.46
C LYS A 118 -11.32 -11.99 13.39
N TRP A 119 -10.01 -12.10 13.17
CA TRP A 119 -9.33 -13.38 12.94
C TRP A 119 -8.15 -13.65 13.88
N GLY A 120 -7.90 -12.77 14.83
CA GLY A 120 -6.79 -12.86 15.78
C GLY A 120 -5.48 -12.28 15.29
N ALA A 121 -4.62 -11.88 16.22
CA ALA A 121 -3.34 -11.24 15.95
C ALA A 121 -2.40 -12.09 15.06
N PRO A 122 -2.27 -13.43 15.23
CA PRO A 122 -1.41 -14.24 14.37
C PRO A 122 -1.79 -14.16 12.88
N MET A 123 -3.10 -14.15 12.57
CA MET A 123 -3.58 -14.05 11.19
C MET A 123 -3.38 -12.63 10.65
N ALA A 124 -3.58 -11.60 11.48
CA ALA A 124 -3.33 -10.22 11.07
C ALA A 124 -1.84 -9.97 10.75
N ILE A 125 -0.91 -10.52 11.56
CA ILE A 125 0.52 -10.47 11.24
C ILE A 125 0.79 -11.05 9.85
N ASN A 126 0.28 -12.26 9.56
CA ASN A 126 0.45 -12.87 8.24
C ASN A 126 -0.15 -12.03 7.11
N VAL A 127 -1.29 -11.36 7.33
CA VAL A 127 -1.90 -10.45 6.35
C VAL A 127 -0.99 -9.25 6.07
N GLY A 128 -0.42 -8.64 7.11
CA GLY A 128 0.55 -7.56 6.97
C GLY A 128 1.79 -8.02 6.19
N ASP A 129 2.39 -9.13 6.59
CA ASP A 129 3.57 -9.70 5.93
C ASP A 129 3.32 -10.00 4.44
N ALA A 130 2.14 -10.56 4.13
CA ALA A 130 1.77 -10.80 2.73
C ALA A 130 1.66 -9.50 1.93
N LEU A 131 1.04 -8.45 2.47
CA LEU A 131 0.95 -7.14 1.82
C LEU A 131 2.34 -6.55 1.59
N PHE A 132 3.26 -6.68 2.58
CA PHE A 132 4.65 -6.25 2.43
C PHE A 132 5.38 -6.99 1.30
N VAL A 133 5.25 -8.31 1.23
CA VAL A 133 5.86 -9.11 0.17
C VAL A 133 5.27 -8.78 -1.20
N ILE A 134 3.94 -8.67 -1.30
CA ILE A 134 3.24 -8.31 -2.55
C ILE A 134 3.66 -6.91 -3.01
N ALA A 135 3.87 -5.95 -2.11
CA ALA A 135 4.38 -4.62 -2.44
C ALA A 135 5.76 -4.69 -3.11
N ASN A 136 6.69 -5.48 -2.55
CA ASN A 136 8.01 -5.68 -3.14
C ASN A 136 7.92 -6.34 -4.52
N GLN A 137 7.03 -7.33 -4.70
CA GLN A 137 6.78 -7.93 -6.02
C GLN A 137 6.19 -6.90 -7.01
N SER A 138 5.32 -6.01 -6.54
CA SER A 138 4.72 -4.97 -7.38
C SER A 138 5.77 -4.00 -7.92
N VAL A 139 6.79 -3.62 -7.12
CA VAL A 139 7.92 -2.80 -7.61
C VAL A 139 8.71 -3.53 -8.68
N LEU A 140 8.89 -4.85 -8.57
CA LEU A 140 9.60 -5.63 -9.59
C LEU A 140 8.89 -5.62 -10.95
N ASP A 141 7.56 -5.46 -10.99
CA ASP A 141 6.79 -5.34 -12.24
C ASP A 141 7.14 -4.07 -13.05
N VAL A 142 7.83 -3.10 -12.47
CA VAL A 142 8.40 -1.95 -13.19
C VAL A 142 9.33 -2.41 -14.31
N SER A 143 9.92 -3.62 -14.20
CA SER A 143 10.75 -4.25 -15.24
C SER A 143 10.01 -4.49 -16.55
N ASN A 144 8.69 -4.48 -16.56
CA ASN A 144 7.91 -4.57 -17.80
C ASN A 144 8.05 -3.34 -18.70
N HIS A 145 8.51 -2.21 -18.15
CA HIS A 145 8.57 -0.92 -18.84
C HIS A 145 9.94 -0.25 -18.77
N TYR A 146 10.77 -0.61 -17.79
CA TYR A 146 12.04 0.05 -17.49
C TYR A 146 13.18 -0.94 -17.31
N PRO A 147 14.44 -0.53 -17.57
CA PRO A 147 15.62 -1.39 -17.41
C PRO A 147 15.87 -1.73 -15.92
N ALA A 148 16.65 -2.79 -15.70
CA ALA A 148 16.90 -3.34 -14.36
C ALA A 148 17.46 -2.33 -13.36
N GLU A 149 18.28 -1.37 -13.80
CA GLU A 149 18.86 -0.34 -12.94
C GLU A 149 17.78 0.55 -12.31
N VAL A 150 16.70 0.85 -13.05
CA VAL A 150 15.54 1.62 -12.55
C VAL A 150 14.78 0.80 -11.51
N VAL A 151 14.58 -0.49 -11.77
CA VAL A 151 13.90 -1.41 -10.84
C VAL A 151 14.67 -1.54 -9.54
N VAL A 152 15.99 -1.76 -9.62
CA VAL A 152 16.87 -1.85 -8.43
C VAL A 152 16.81 -0.57 -7.61
N LYS A 153 16.87 0.60 -8.27
CA LYS A 153 16.78 1.89 -7.58
C LYS A 153 15.42 2.10 -6.93
N ALA A 154 14.33 1.80 -7.62
CA ALA A 154 12.97 1.90 -7.07
C ALA A 154 12.79 0.97 -5.86
N SER A 155 13.24 -0.28 -5.95
CA SER A 155 13.21 -1.25 -4.84
C SER A 155 14.05 -0.78 -3.65
N SER A 156 15.23 -0.21 -3.90
CA SER A 156 16.10 0.34 -2.84
C SER A 156 15.43 1.51 -2.12
N ILE A 157 14.81 2.43 -2.86
CA ILE A 157 14.08 3.57 -2.28
C ILE A 157 12.90 3.08 -1.43
N LEU A 158 12.10 2.13 -1.92
CA LEU A 158 10.98 1.56 -1.17
C LEU A 158 11.46 0.89 0.11
N SER A 159 12.52 0.06 0.02
CA SER A 159 13.10 -0.64 1.17
C SER A 159 13.63 0.34 2.22
N GLN A 160 14.31 1.41 1.81
CA GLN A 160 14.77 2.46 2.71
C GLN A 160 13.60 3.18 3.39
N ALA A 161 12.54 3.50 2.65
CA ALA A 161 11.33 4.13 3.21
C ALA A 161 10.65 3.21 4.25
N CYS A 162 10.61 1.89 4.00
CA CYS A 162 10.08 0.92 4.97
C CYS A 162 10.95 0.87 6.24
N LEU A 163 12.27 0.93 6.10
CA LEU A 163 13.17 0.96 7.25
C LEU A 163 12.98 2.22 8.10
N GLU A 164 12.82 3.40 7.47
CA GLU A 164 12.53 4.65 8.18
C GLU A 164 11.15 4.62 8.85
N LEU A 165 10.14 4.04 8.19
CA LEU A 165 8.81 3.80 8.78
C LEU A 165 8.93 2.95 10.06
N THR A 166 9.66 1.83 10.00
CA THR A 166 9.84 0.94 11.16
C THR A 166 10.59 1.64 12.31
N LYS A 167 11.60 2.46 12.02
CA LYS A 167 12.29 3.27 13.03
C LYS A 167 11.35 4.29 13.67
N GLY A 168 10.53 4.96 12.84
CA GLY A 168 9.52 5.91 13.32
C GLY A 168 8.53 5.25 14.28
N GLN A 169 7.99 4.09 13.91
CA GLN A 169 7.06 3.33 14.73
C GLN A 169 7.70 2.89 16.07
N PHE A 170 8.95 2.41 16.02
CA PHE A 170 9.69 2.05 17.24
C PHE A 170 9.85 3.25 18.18
N LEU A 171 10.18 4.43 17.65
CA LEU A 171 10.33 5.64 18.45
C LEU A 171 8.99 6.08 19.05
N ASP A 172 7.92 6.07 18.26
CA ASP A 172 6.57 6.41 18.68
C ASP A 172 6.15 5.59 19.89
N MET A 173 6.18 4.27 19.78
CA MET A 173 5.87 3.34 20.86
C MET A 173 6.81 3.52 22.07
N SER A 174 8.10 3.77 21.84
CA SER A 174 9.09 3.93 22.93
C SER A 174 8.91 5.25 23.69
N TYR A 175 8.23 6.23 23.10
CA TYR A 175 8.02 7.55 23.71
C TYR A 175 6.73 7.64 24.53
N GLU A 176 5.77 6.74 24.34
CA GLU A 176 4.51 6.73 25.09
C GLU A 176 4.69 6.72 26.61
N GLU A 177 5.75 6.04 27.10
CA GLU A 177 6.05 5.93 28.52
C GLU A 177 7.09 6.97 29.02
N ARG A 178 7.63 7.82 28.15
CA ARG A 178 8.71 8.77 28.51
C ARG A 178 8.14 10.14 28.85
N THR A 179 8.52 10.64 30.03
CA THR A 179 8.16 12.01 30.51
C THR A 179 9.28 13.04 30.33
N ASN A 180 10.47 12.63 29.85
CA ASN A 180 11.69 13.45 29.78
C ASN A 180 12.18 13.67 28.34
N LEU A 181 11.26 13.78 27.38
CA LEU A 181 11.60 14.06 25.99
C LEU A 181 12.05 15.52 25.82
N THR A 182 13.20 15.72 25.15
CA THR A 182 13.69 17.05 24.73
C THR A 182 13.50 17.20 23.24
N ILE A 183 13.21 18.42 22.80
CA ILE A 183 13.18 18.79 21.38
C ILE A 183 14.66 19.05 21.01
N GLU A 184 15.26 18.18 20.21
CA GLU A 184 16.56 18.41 19.56
C GLU A 184 16.35 18.79 18.09
#